data_9b95d8dec7b181aa7a101b5b25db8e1f
#
_entry.id   9b95d8dec7b181aa7a101b5b25db8e1f
#
_cell.length_a   1.000
_cell.length_b   1.000
_cell.length_c   1.000
_cell.angle_alpha   90.00
_cell.angle_beta   90.00
_cell.angle_gamma   90.00
#
_symmetry.space_group_name_H-M   'P 1'
#
loop_
_entity.id
_entity.type
_entity.pdbx_description
1 polymer ?
#
loop_
_entity_poly.entity_id
_entity_poly.type
_entity_poly.pdbx_seq_one_letter_code
_entity_poly.pdbx_strand_id
1 'polypeptide(L)'
;MIIHSLEWKDNKLYLLDQTRLPGTYVYLEYSDYLKVADAIKNLVVRGAPAIGVAAAYGMLLAYQKFSRDCQDIATIEKRFLYAADTMKMARPTAVNLFWAVDEMIKVFKNTKLENIYGALLRKANEIERQDKEICSRIADQGADIFKGKKHLKILTHCNAGALATAGIGTALGVITRLHQHGQLSCVYVDETRPLLQGARLTAAELVSSQIPVRLISDSMAADVMKRKKIDAVIVGADRIAGNGDTANKIGTYGIAVLCKYHQIPFYVAAPFSTFDFSISSGKDIPIEERNPDEVRMVQGIYIAPKNIPVYNPSFDITPNELITGIITEKGALKAPYYISIKQFERSLKYE
;
A
#
# COMPACT_ATOMS: atom_id res chain seq x y z
N MET A 1 20.21 -5.79 -2.49
CA MET A 1 20.02 -4.58 -1.61
C MET A 1 18.54 -4.49 -1.30
N ILE A 2 18.15 -4.37 -0.04
CA ILE A 2 16.72 -4.21 0.32
C ILE A 2 16.36 -2.76 0.02
N ILE A 3 15.34 -2.55 -0.82
CA ILE A 3 14.84 -1.22 -1.15
C ILE A 3 13.89 -0.79 -0.02
N HIS A 4 14.08 0.42 0.51
CA HIS A 4 13.18 1.03 1.49
C HIS A 4 12.47 2.22 0.87
N SER A 5 11.18 2.40 1.15
CA SER A 5 10.40 3.53 0.64
C SER A 5 10.76 4.85 1.30
N LEU A 6 11.12 4.80 2.57
CA LEU A 6 11.41 5.98 3.41
C LEU A 6 12.39 5.65 4.54
N GLU A 7 13.04 6.70 5.05
CA GLU A 7 13.92 6.66 6.22
C GLU A 7 13.86 7.99 6.98
N TRP A 8 13.74 7.94 8.31
CA TRP A 8 13.90 9.10 9.18
C TRP A 8 15.31 9.15 9.74
N LYS A 9 16.06 10.18 9.43
CA LYS A 9 17.44 10.33 9.86
C LYS A 9 17.82 11.81 10.00
N ASP A 10 18.62 12.15 11.00
CA ASP A 10 19.16 13.50 11.25
C ASP A 10 18.07 14.59 11.27
N ASN A 11 16.91 14.28 11.88
CA ASN A 11 15.71 15.14 11.92
C ASN A 11 15.14 15.52 10.54
N LYS A 12 15.31 14.65 9.55
CA LYS A 12 14.81 14.79 8.18
C LYS A 12 14.17 13.50 7.71
N LEU A 13 13.23 13.62 6.80
CA LEU A 13 12.63 12.48 6.13
C LEU A 13 13.30 12.28 4.76
N TYR A 14 13.76 11.08 4.49
CA TYR A 14 14.26 10.67 3.18
C TYR A 14 13.22 9.79 2.51
N LEU A 15 12.83 10.14 1.29
CA LEU A 15 11.88 9.36 0.48
C LEU A 15 12.57 8.90 -0.80
N LEU A 16 12.46 7.61 -1.11
CA LEU A 16 12.86 7.11 -2.43
C LEU A 16 11.90 7.65 -3.49
N ASP A 17 12.44 8.37 -4.48
CA ASP A 17 11.64 8.90 -5.58
C ASP A 17 11.16 7.77 -6.51
N GLN A 18 9.95 7.26 -6.22
CA GLN A 18 9.36 6.16 -6.98
C GLN A 18 8.93 6.58 -8.40
N THR A 19 8.88 7.86 -8.70
CA THR A 19 8.56 8.34 -10.06
C THR A 19 9.71 8.06 -11.04
N ARG A 20 10.95 7.93 -10.54
CA ARG A 20 12.15 7.67 -11.33
C ARG A 20 12.50 6.19 -11.47
N LEU A 21 11.81 5.31 -10.72
CA LEU A 21 12.03 3.88 -10.81
C LEU A 21 11.47 3.32 -12.14
N PRO A 22 12.11 2.29 -12.71
CA PRO A 22 13.31 1.59 -12.25
C PRO A 22 14.64 2.25 -12.70
N GLY A 23 14.59 3.35 -13.42
CA GLY A 23 15.77 3.95 -14.07
C GLY A 23 16.83 4.45 -13.08
N THR A 24 16.41 5.10 -11.99
CA THR A 24 17.31 5.65 -10.97
C THR A 24 16.75 5.50 -9.57
N TYR A 25 17.65 5.19 -8.61
CA TYR A 25 17.33 5.07 -7.18
C TYR A 25 17.85 6.29 -6.45
N VAL A 26 16.99 7.29 -6.24
CA VAL A 26 17.35 8.57 -5.61
C VAL A 26 16.50 8.78 -4.38
N TYR A 27 17.14 8.94 -3.22
CA TYR A 27 16.48 9.38 -2.00
C TYR A 27 16.49 10.91 -1.95
N LEU A 28 15.30 11.50 -1.88
CA LEU A 28 15.11 12.94 -1.74
C LEU A 28 14.97 13.29 -0.26
N GLU A 29 15.66 14.34 0.16
CA GLU A 29 15.68 14.85 1.54
C GLU A 29 14.54 15.86 1.74
N TYR A 30 13.78 15.70 2.84
CA TYR A 30 12.66 16.56 3.21
C TYR A 30 12.83 17.09 4.64
N SER A 31 12.85 18.42 4.77
CA SER A 31 12.86 19.15 6.03
C SER A 31 11.66 20.10 6.19
N ASP A 32 10.74 20.09 5.21
CA ASP A 32 9.51 20.91 5.19
C ASP A 32 8.30 20.02 4.92
N TYR A 33 7.28 20.11 5.78
CA TYR A 33 6.04 19.32 5.69
C TYR A 33 5.25 19.58 4.39
N LEU A 34 5.32 20.82 3.83
CA LEU A 34 4.67 21.13 2.56
C LEU A 34 5.26 20.30 1.42
N LYS A 35 6.60 20.16 1.41
CA LYS A 35 7.28 19.32 0.43
C LYS A 35 6.95 17.83 0.61
N VAL A 36 6.72 17.36 1.85
CA VAL A 36 6.25 15.99 2.10
C VAL A 36 4.83 15.79 1.56
N ALA A 37 3.92 16.75 1.78
CA ALA A 37 2.58 16.71 1.20
C ALA A 37 2.63 16.67 -0.33
N ASP A 38 3.47 17.49 -0.96
CA ASP A 38 3.70 17.48 -2.42
C ASP A 38 4.27 16.13 -2.90
N ALA A 39 5.19 15.54 -2.15
CA ALA A 39 5.76 14.22 -2.46
C ALA A 39 4.70 13.11 -2.46
N ILE A 40 3.78 13.14 -1.50
CA ILE A 40 2.63 12.22 -1.44
C ILE A 40 1.68 12.46 -2.61
N LYS A 41 1.34 13.72 -2.90
CA LYS A 41 0.45 14.11 -4.00
C LYS A 41 1.00 13.68 -5.37
N ASN A 42 2.30 13.88 -5.58
CA ASN A 42 2.98 13.62 -6.86
C ASN A 42 3.56 12.18 -6.96
N LEU A 43 3.16 11.27 -6.07
CA LEU A 43 3.54 9.85 -6.09
C LEU A 43 5.06 9.59 -5.95
N VAL A 44 5.83 10.53 -5.39
CA VAL A 44 7.23 10.28 -4.99
C VAL A 44 7.25 9.16 -3.95
N VAL A 45 6.30 9.19 -3.02
CA VAL A 45 5.94 8.07 -2.13
C VAL A 45 4.49 7.69 -2.36
N ARG A 46 4.18 6.40 -2.44
CA ARG A 46 2.84 5.85 -2.71
C ARG A 46 2.61 4.55 -1.93
N GLY A 47 1.36 4.06 -1.91
CA GLY A 47 0.92 2.93 -1.09
C GLY A 47 0.37 3.41 0.24
N ALA A 48 -0.81 2.90 0.62
CA ALA A 48 -1.55 3.41 1.76
C ALA A 48 -0.74 3.43 3.08
N PRO A 49 0.00 2.36 3.46
CA PRO A 49 0.82 2.40 4.67
C PRO A 49 2.00 3.38 4.57
N ALA A 50 2.76 3.35 3.46
CA ALA A 50 3.93 4.22 3.31
C ALA A 50 3.58 5.71 3.38
N ILE A 51 2.44 6.13 2.76
CA ILE A 51 2.00 7.53 2.85
C ILE A 51 1.52 7.90 4.26
N GLY A 52 0.97 6.96 5.03
CA GLY A 52 0.64 7.18 6.44
C GLY A 52 1.88 7.47 7.29
N VAL A 53 2.93 6.65 7.13
CA VAL A 53 4.22 6.86 7.83
C VAL A 53 4.88 8.16 7.38
N ALA A 54 4.91 8.45 6.08
CA ALA A 54 5.45 9.71 5.56
C ALA A 54 4.70 10.93 6.11
N ALA A 55 3.36 10.85 6.23
CA ALA A 55 2.55 11.90 6.80
C ALA A 55 2.83 12.11 8.30
N ALA A 56 3.03 11.05 9.08
CA ALA A 56 3.40 11.15 10.50
C ALA A 56 4.72 11.94 10.67
N TYR A 57 5.74 11.62 9.87
CA TYR A 57 6.99 12.40 9.87
C TYR A 57 6.80 13.82 9.30
N GLY A 58 5.92 13.98 8.30
CA GLY A 58 5.54 15.31 7.82
C GLY A 58 4.93 16.20 8.91
N MET A 59 4.07 15.64 9.76
CA MET A 59 3.51 16.34 10.92
C MET A 59 4.59 16.68 11.96
N LEU A 60 5.57 15.80 12.18
CA LEU A 60 6.72 16.09 13.04
C LEU A 60 7.54 17.27 12.50
N LEU A 61 7.81 17.31 11.18
CA LEU A 61 8.49 18.42 10.52
C LEU A 61 7.70 19.74 10.63
N ALA A 62 6.36 19.68 10.55
CA ALA A 62 5.49 20.83 10.75
C ALA A 62 5.68 21.41 12.17
N TYR A 63 5.64 20.55 13.19
CA TYR A 63 5.87 20.98 14.57
C TYR A 63 7.27 21.58 14.76
N GLN A 64 8.32 20.94 14.23
CA GLN A 64 9.68 21.44 14.27
C GLN A 64 9.80 22.87 13.71
N LYS A 65 9.14 23.13 12.58
CA LYS A 65 9.12 24.45 11.94
C LYS A 65 8.42 25.46 12.83
N PHE A 66 7.20 25.16 13.29
CA PHE A 66 6.37 26.11 14.03
C PHE A 66 6.93 26.43 15.44
N SER A 67 7.51 25.46 16.12
CA SER A 67 8.13 25.66 17.43
C SER A 67 9.42 26.45 17.39
N ARG A 68 10.11 26.53 16.24
CA ARG A 68 11.25 27.45 16.03
C ARG A 68 10.80 28.88 15.76
N ASP A 69 9.70 29.03 15.02
CA ASP A 69 9.22 30.33 14.55
C ASP A 69 8.37 31.05 15.59
N CYS A 70 7.83 30.36 16.59
CA CYS A 70 6.89 30.91 17.57
C CYS A 70 6.94 30.11 18.89
N GLN A 71 6.78 30.82 20.01
CA GLN A 71 6.69 30.19 21.35
C GLN A 71 5.26 30.15 21.90
N ASP A 72 4.33 30.86 21.27
CA ASP A 72 2.91 30.83 21.67
C ASP A 72 2.25 29.53 21.22
N ILE A 73 1.84 28.74 22.22
CA ILE A 73 1.25 27.41 21.98
C ILE A 73 -0.06 27.48 21.17
N ALA A 74 -0.88 28.48 21.39
CA ALA A 74 -2.15 28.62 20.67
C ALA A 74 -1.90 28.88 19.19
N THR A 75 -0.90 29.68 18.85
CA THR A 75 -0.45 29.93 17.47
C THR A 75 0.15 28.66 16.86
N ILE A 76 0.97 27.92 17.61
CA ILE A 76 1.55 26.64 17.16
C ILE A 76 0.44 25.64 16.89
N GLU A 77 -0.56 25.49 17.78
CA GLU A 77 -1.69 24.58 17.59
C GLU A 77 -2.47 24.91 16.32
N LYS A 78 -2.83 26.16 16.11
CA LYS A 78 -3.55 26.61 14.91
C LYS A 78 -2.80 26.26 13.63
N ARG A 79 -1.49 26.50 13.60
CA ARG A 79 -0.63 26.17 12.45
C ARG A 79 -0.47 24.65 12.27
N PHE A 80 -0.38 23.90 13.36
CA PHE A 80 -0.26 22.44 13.32
C PHE A 80 -1.54 21.79 12.77
N LEU A 81 -2.71 22.26 13.16
CA LEU A 81 -3.99 21.80 12.61
C LEU A 81 -4.13 22.18 11.12
N TYR A 82 -3.69 23.37 10.72
CA TYR A 82 -3.62 23.73 9.29
C TYR A 82 -2.69 22.80 8.48
N ALA A 83 -1.53 22.44 9.06
CA ALA A 83 -0.62 21.49 8.44
C ALA A 83 -1.25 20.10 8.31
N ALA A 84 -2.06 19.68 9.29
CA ALA A 84 -2.82 18.43 9.24
C ALA A 84 -3.82 18.42 8.08
N ASP A 85 -4.56 19.50 7.88
CA ASP A 85 -5.50 19.63 6.76
C ASP A 85 -4.74 19.61 5.42
N THR A 86 -3.61 20.32 5.34
CA THR A 86 -2.75 20.31 4.14
C THR A 86 -2.27 18.90 3.81
N MET A 87 -1.85 18.15 4.83
CA MET A 87 -1.40 16.77 4.66
C MET A 87 -2.53 15.85 4.17
N LYS A 88 -3.72 15.96 4.78
CA LYS A 88 -4.91 15.18 4.38
C LYS A 88 -5.35 15.46 2.95
N MET A 89 -5.24 16.72 2.50
CA MET A 89 -5.57 17.12 1.12
C MET A 89 -4.61 16.56 0.07
N ALA A 90 -3.44 16.07 0.44
CA ALA A 90 -2.51 15.46 -0.51
C ALA A 90 -3.10 14.20 -1.19
N ARG A 91 -3.88 13.40 -0.44
CA ARG A 91 -4.59 12.19 -0.95
C ARG A 91 -5.91 11.99 -0.19
N PRO A 92 -7.01 12.66 -0.60
CA PRO A 92 -8.28 12.69 0.15
C PRO A 92 -8.96 11.33 0.36
N THR A 93 -8.62 10.32 -0.44
CA THR A 93 -9.20 8.95 -0.36
C THR A 93 -8.36 7.96 0.46
N ALA A 94 -7.19 8.38 0.95
CA ALA A 94 -6.23 7.48 1.59
C ALA A 94 -6.47 7.34 3.11
N VAL A 95 -7.18 6.31 3.54
CA VAL A 95 -7.56 6.08 4.95
C VAL A 95 -6.36 6.12 5.90
N ASN A 96 -5.26 5.45 5.55
CA ASN A 96 -4.07 5.40 6.42
C ASN A 96 -3.40 6.76 6.61
N LEU A 97 -3.48 7.65 5.62
CA LEU A 97 -3.00 9.03 5.74
C LEU A 97 -3.78 9.78 6.81
N PHE A 98 -5.10 9.72 6.74
CA PHE A 98 -5.98 10.38 7.71
C PHE A 98 -5.73 9.86 9.12
N TRP A 99 -5.72 8.53 9.28
CA TRP A 99 -5.45 7.88 10.55
C TRP A 99 -4.12 8.34 11.17
N ALA A 100 -3.03 8.32 10.40
CA ALA A 100 -1.72 8.72 10.90
C ALA A 100 -1.68 10.19 11.34
N VAL A 101 -2.27 11.10 10.53
CA VAL A 101 -2.37 12.53 10.88
C VAL A 101 -3.21 12.73 12.14
N ASP A 102 -4.34 12.02 12.28
CA ASP A 102 -5.20 12.12 13.46
C ASP A 102 -4.51 11.59 14.73
N GLU A 103 -3.73 10.52 14.64
CA GLU A 103 -2.90 10.05 15.74
C GLU A 103 -1.86 11.10 16.17
N MET A 104 -1.22 11.78 15.21
CA MET A 104 -0.29 12.86 15.52
C MET A 104 -0.99 14.05 16.20
N ILE A 105 -2.21 14.42 15.77
CA ILE A 105 -3.03 15.46 16.42
C ILE A 105 -3.37 15.05 17.85
N LYS A 106 -3.78 13.81 18.09
CA LYS A 106 -4.09 13.30 19.43
C LYS A 106 -2.89 13.43 20.36
N VAL A 107 -1.70 13.04 19.90
CA VAL A 107 -0.46 13.16 20.68
C VAL A 107 -0.15 14.63 20.98
N PHE A 108 -0.26 15.51 19.99
CA PHE A 108 -0.04 16.94 20.18
C PHE A 108 -0.96 17.51 21.29
N LYS A 109 -2.26 17.23 21.22
CA LYS A 109 -3.27 17.78 22.16
C LYS A 109 -3.15 17.23 23.59
N ASN A 110 -2.65 16.00 23.75
CA ASN A 110 -2.56 15.34 25.05
C ASN A 110 -1.18 15.42 25.69
N THR A 111 -0.24 16.20 25.14
CA THR A 111 1.14 16.28 25.63
C THR A 111 1.45 17.68 26.14
N LYS A 112 2.16 17.78 27.28
CA LYS A 112 2.65 19.06 27.81
C LYS A 112 3.67 19.67 26.84
N LEU A 113 3.70 21.00 26.74
CA LEU A 113 4.46 21.78 25.76
C LEU A 113 5.94 21.35 25.65
N GLU A 114 6.61 21.22 26.80
CA GLU A 114 8.01 20.83 26.86
C GLU A 114 8.35 19.45 26.29
N ASN A 115 7.34 18.59 26.15
CA ASN A 115 7.52 17.20 25.73
C ASN A 115 6.95 16.89 24.32
N ILE A 116 6.30 17.86 23.66
CA ILE A 116 5.57 17.63 22.40
C ILE A 116 6.48 17.06 21.33
N TYR A 117 7.66 17.64 21.09
CA TYR A 117 8.57 17.13 20.07
C TYR A 117 8.92 15.65 20.28
N GLY A 118 9.37 15.33 21.51
CA GLY A 118 9.72 13.95 21.86
C GLY A 118 8.54 12.98 21.77
N ALA A 119 7.33 13.43 22.10
CA ALA A 119 6.12 12.61 21.99
C ALA A 119 5.73 12.36 20.53
N LEU A 120 5.77 13.39 19.69
CA LEU A 120 5.50 13.27 18.24
C LEU A 120 6.53 12.38 17.54
N LEU A 121 7.82 12.52 17.88
CA LEU A 121 8.89 11.67 17.32
C LEU A 121 8.68 10.20 17.71
N ARG A 122 8.39 9.93 19.00
CA ARG A 122 8.08 8.56 19.44
C ARG A 122 6.88 7.99 18.71
N LYS A 123 5.83 8.79 18.50
CA LYS A 123 4.61 8.34 17.79
C LYS A 123 4.88 8.05 16.31
N ALA A 124 5.62 8.90 15.62
CA ALA A 124 6.00 8.66 14.22
C ALA A 124 6.84 7.37 14.08
N ASN A 125 7.83 7.18 14.95
CA ASN A 125 8.64 5.96 15.00
C ASN A 125 7.79 4.72 15.36
N GLU A 126 6.80 4.87 16.22
CA GLU A 126 5.85 3.79 16.56
C GLU A 126 5.01 3.38 15.36
N ILE A 127 4.45 4.35 14.61
CA ILE A 127 3.67 4.10 13.40
C ILE A 127 4.53 3.35 12.37
N GLU A 128 5.77 3.78 12.15
CA GLU A 128 6.70 3.08 11.25
C GLU A 128 7.00 1.65 11.72
N ARG A 129 7.32 1.46 13.00
CA ARG A 129 7.61 0.14 13.58
C ARG A 129 6.42 -0.79 13.48
N GLN A 130 5.21 -0.29 13.80
CA GLN A 130 3.98 -1.07 13.69
C GLN A 130 3.72 -1.54 12.27
N ASP A 131 3.92 -0.69 11.26
CA ASP A 131 3.76 -1.09 9.86
C ASP A 131 4.76 -2.18 9.46
N LYS A 132 6.03 -2.07 9.90
CA LYS A 132 7.04 -3.13 9.67
C LYS A 132 6.63 -4.47 10.30
N GLU A 133 6.14 -4.44 11.52
CA GLU A 133 5.69 -5.64 12.24
C GLU A 133 4.44 -6.27 11.61
N ILE A 134 3.47 -5.44 11.21
CA ILE A 134 2.27 -5.87 10.51
C ILE A 134 2.64 -6.56 9.20
N CYS A 135 3.51 -5.95 8.37
CA CYS A 135 3.99 -6.55 7.13
C CYS A 135 4.65 -7.91 7.36
N SER A 136 5.50 -8.02 8.39
CA SER A 136 6.16 -9.29 8.74
C SER A 136 5.14 -10.36 9.13
N ARG A 137 4.15 -10.01 9.97
CA ARG A 137 3.11 -10.97 10.38
C ARG A 137 2.24 -11.40 9.19
N ILE A 138 1.83 -10.48 8.32
CA ILE A 138 1.10 -10.83 7.08
C ILE A 138 1.92 -11.82 6.23
N ALA A 139 3.22 -11.57 6.10
CA ALA A 139 4.12 -12.45 5.36
C ALA A 139 4.17 -13.86 5.95
N ASP A 140 4.27 -13.97 7.28
CA ASP A 140 4.27 -15.25 7.98
C ASP A 140 2.94 -15.99 7.84
N GLN A 141 1.82 -15.31 8.10
CA GLN A 141 0.48 -15.86 7.95
C GLN A 141 0.19 -16.33 6.51
N GLY A 142 0.65 -15.56 5.53
CA GLY A 142 0.50 -15.92 4.12
C GLY A 142 1.37 -17.12 3.73
N ALA A 143 2.60 -17.20 4.20
CA ALA A 143 3.48 -18.32 3.93
C ALA A 143 2.97 -19.64 4.55
N ASP A 144 2.34 -19.56 5.72
CA ASP A 144 1.74 -20.73 6.38
C ASP A 144 0.63 -21.41 5.57
N ILE A 145 -0.08 -20.65 4.72
CA ILE A 145 -1.10 -21.23 3.78
C ILE A 145 -0.45 -22.22 2.81
N PHE A 146 0.80 -22.01 2.48
CA PHE A 146 1.56 -22.82 1.52
C PHE A 146 2.53 -23.82 2.19
N LYS A 147 2.38 -24.07 3.49
CA LYS A 147 3.23 -24.99 4.23
C LYS A 147 3.30 -26.35 3.55
N GLY A 148 4.51 -26.86 3.35
CA GLY A 148 4.78 -28.14 2.69
C GLY A 148 4.75 -28.11 1.15
N LYS A 149 4.30 -27.03 0.53
CA LYS A 149 4.36 -26.86 -0.93
C LYS A 149 5.75 -26.40 -1.36
N LYS A 150 6.17 -26.82 -2.56
CA LYS A 150 7.46 -26.44 -3.17
C LYS A 150 7.25 -26.04 -4.63
N HIS A 151 8.22 -25.32 -5.17
CA HIS A 151 8.26 -24.87 -6.57
C HIS A 151 7.05 -24.03 -6.97
N LEU A 152 6.49 -23.26 -6.04
CA LEU A 152 5.33 -22.42 -6.25
C LEU A 152 5.57 -21.38 -7.35
N LYS A 153 4.59 -21.23 -8.20
CA LYS A 153 4.49 -20.15 -9.20
C LYS A 153 3.35 -19.21 -8.78
N ILE A 154 3.70 -18.01 -8.43
CA ILE A 154 2.74 -17.01 -7.95
C ILE A 154 2.57 -15.93 -9.01
N LEU A 155 1.34 -15.47 -9.23
CA LEU A 155 1.06 -14.27 -10.01
C LEU A 155 0.68 -13.14 -9.06
N THR A 156 1.15 -11.94 -9.35
CA THR A 156 0.80 -10.73 -8.61
C THR A 156 0.53 -9.55 -9.54
N HIS A 157 -0.20 -8.57 -9.03
CA HIS A 157 -0.63 -7.38 -9.77
C HIS A 157 -0.36 -6.12 -8.96
N CYS A 158 -0.01 -5.02 -9.62
CA CYS A 158 0.36 -3.75 -9.03
C CYS A 158 1.63 -3.86 -8.17
N ASN A 159 1.71 -3.05 -7.11
CA ASN A 159 2.80 -3.11 -6.15
C ASN A 159 2.26 -2.99 -4.72
N ALA A 160 2.38 -4.08 -3.97
CA ALA A 160 2.09 -4.17 -2.55
C ALA A 160 3.33 -4.71 -1.81
N GLY A 161 4.48 -4.11 -2.09
CA GLY A 161 5.79 -4.45 -1.55
C GLY A 161 6.36 -3.40 -0.60
N ALA A 162 7.68 -3.45 -0.41
CA ALA A 162 8.42 -2.51 0.45
C ALA A 162 8.27 -1.05 -0.01
N LEU A 163 8.07 -0.82 -1.30
CA LEU A 163 7.81 0.52 -1.84
C LEU A 163 6.43 1.07 -1.46
N ALA A 164 5.50 0.21 -1.05
CA ALA A 164 4.14 0.60 -0.65
C ALA A 164 3.95 0.69 0.87
N THR A 165 4.94 0.29 1.65
CA THR A 165 4.92 0.18 3.11
C THR A 165 6.21 0.73 3.71
N ALA A 166 6.34 0.73 5.03
CA ALA A 166 7.63 0.92 5.71
C ALA A 166 8.36 -0.42 5.94
N GLY A 167 7.68 -1.55 5.72
CA GLY A 167 8.19 -2.91 5.91
C GLY A 167 8.49 -3.62 4.58
N ILE A 168 8.36 -4.95 4.60
CA ILE A 168 8.61 -5.83 3.44
C ILE A 168 7.42 -5.93 2.46
N GLY A 169 6.36 -5.16 2.70
CA GLY A 169 5.13 -5.22 1.95
C GLY A 169 4.12 -6.25 2.46
N THR A 170 2.96 -6.27 1.86
CA THR A 170 1.89 -7.22 2.15
C THR A 170 1.94 -8.41 1.18
N ALA A 171 1.43 -8.27 -0.04
CA ALA A 171 1.48 -9.34 -1.03
C ALA A 171 2.92 -9.75 -1.38
N LEU A 172 3.81 -8.79 -1.62
CA LEU A 172 5.21 -9.09 -1.85
C LEU A 172 5.92 -9.55 -0.58
N GLY A 173 5.42 -9.17 0.61
CA GLY A 173 5.89 -9.72 1.88
C GLY A 173 5.69 -11.23 1.95
N VAL A 174 4.48 -11.71 1.60
CA VAL A 174 4.19 -13.16 1.51
C VAL A 174 5.11 -13.84 0.49
N ILE A 175 5.24 -13.26 -0.70
CA ILE A 175 6.11 -13.78 -1.77
C ILE A 175 7.57 -13.86 -1.31
N THR A 176 8.06 -12.82 -0.64
CA THR A 176 9.42 -12.78 -0.08
C THR A 176 9.63 -13.88 0.97
N ARG A 177 8.64 -14.10 1.85
CA ARG A 177 8.72 -15.16 2.85
C ARG A 177 8.71 -16.55 2.23
N LEU A 178 7.90 -16.79 1.21
CA LEU A 178 7.91 -18.04 0.44
C LEU A 178 9.28 -18.27 -0.22
N HIS A 179 9.91 -17.21 -0.74
CA HIS A 179 11.27 -17.32 -1.29
C HIS A 179 12.30 -17.67 -0.22
N GLN A 180 12.26 -17.00 0.94
CA GLN A 180 13.14 -17.29 2.08
C GLN A 180 13.02 -18.73 2.58
N HIS A 181 11.82 -19.31 2.50
CA HIS A 181 11.57 -20.72 2.86
C HIS A 181 11.94 -21.72 1.74
N GLY A 182 12.49 -21.26 0.60
CA GLY A 182 12.83 -22.12 -0.54
C GLY A 182 11.63 -22.76 -1.23
N GLN A 183 10.44 -22.18 -1.08
CA GLN A 183 9.18 -22.71 -1.63
C GLN A 183 8.85 -22.16 -3.01
N LEU A 184 9.44 -21.02 -3.39
CA LEU A 184 9.10 -20.27 -4.60
C LEU A 184 9.95 -20.71 -5.81
N SER A 185 9.31 -20.95 -6.94
CA SER A 185 9.98 -21.20 -8.23
C SER A 185 10.04 -19.94 -9.10
N CYS A 186 8.93 -19.19 -9.22
CA CYS A 186 8.88 -17.99 -10.04
C CYS A 186 7.69 -17.12 -9.65
N VAL A 187 7.86 -15.80 -9.77
CA VAL A 187 6.76 -14.82 -9.67
C VAL A 187 6.46 -14.27 -11.05
N TYR A 188 5.20 -14.34 -11.47
CA TYR A 188 4.71 -13.62 -12.63
C TYR A 188 4.13 -12.29 -12.18
N VAL A 189 4.54 -11.21 -12.82
CA VAL A 189 4.15 -9.84 -12.46
C VAL A 189 3.46 -9.21 -13.65
N ASP A 190 2.20 -8.84 -13.50
CA ASP A 190 1.50 -8.01 -14.47
C ASP A 190 2.16 -6.62 -14.53
N GLU A 191 2.36 -6.08 -15.73
CA GLU A 191 2.92 -4.72 -15.87
C GLU A 191 2.08 -3.64 -15.19
N THR A 192 0.77 -3.87 -15.07
CA THR A 192 -0.23 -3.02 -14.39
C THR A 192 -0.39 -1.66 -15.05
N ARG A 193 -1.11 -1.65 -16.17
CA ARG A 193 -1.53 -0.38 -16.79
C ARG A 193 -2.50 0.37 -15.85
N PRO A 194 -2.63 1.74 -15.95
CA PRO A 194 -1.87 2.62 -16.84
C PRO A 194 -0.49 3.04 -16.32
N LEU A 195 -0.24 3.07 -14.98
CA LEU A 195 0.99 3.63 -14.39
C LEU A 195 2.15 2.64 -14.25
N LEU A 196 1.97 1.40 -14.68
CA LEU A 196 3.00 0.36 -14.77
C LEU A 196 3.68 0.04 -13.43
N GLN A 197 2.91 0.02 -12.32
CA GLN A 197 3.47 -0.26 -10.99
C GLN A 197 4.09 -1.66 -10.91
N GLY A 198 3.52 -2.65 -11.60
CA GLY A 198 4.09 -3.98 -11.69
C GLY A 198 5.45 -3.97 -12.40
N ALA A 199 5.51 -3.37 -13.58
CA ALA A 199 6.73 -3.29 -14.37
C ALA A 199 7.82 -2.44 -13.70
N ARG A 200 7.43 -1.26 -13.17
CA ARG A 200 8.38 -0.28 -12.67
C ARG A 200 8.83 -0.53 -11.23
N LEU A 201 7.93 -1.00 -10.38
CA LEU A 201 8.16 -1.10 -8.94
C LEU A 201 8.31 -2.55 -8.50
N THR A 202 7.31 -3.40 -8.75
CA THR A 202 7.32 -4.80 -8.29
C THR A 202 8.45 -5.59 -8.91
N ALA A 203 8.67 -5.46 -10.21
CA ALA A 203 9.79 -6.12 -10.87
C ALA A 203 11.15 -5.66 -10.31
N ALA A 204 11.31 -4.35 -10.04
CA ALA A 204 12.53 -3.81 -9.44
C ALA A 204 12.78 -4.34 -8.02
N GLU A 205 11.74 -4.42 -7.16
CA GLU A 205 11.86 -5.00 -5.82
C GLU A 205 12.27 -6.49 -5.86
N LEU A 206 11.60 -7.27 -6.71
CA LEU A 206 11.87 -8.71 -6.81
C LEU A 206 13.27 -8.99 -7.37
N VAL A 207 13.70 -8.27 -8.40
CA VAL A 207 15.07 -8.37 -8.94
C VAL A 207 16.10 -7.97 -7.90
N SER A 208 15.88 -6.86 -7.18
CA SER A 208 16.79 -6.41 -6.11
C SER A 208 16.90 -7.42 -4.97
N SER A 209 15.83 -8.15 -4.71
CA SER A 209 15.77 -9.22 -3.68
C SER A 209 16.19 -10.59 -4.21
N GLN A 210 16.66 -10.69 -5.46
CA GLN A 210 17.07 -11.95 -6.11
C GLN A 210 15.95 -13.00 -6.16
N ILE A 211 14.69 -12.57 -6.19
CA ILE A 211 13.53 -13.43 -6.32
C ILE A 211 13.29 -13.70 -7.82
N PRO A 212 13.18 -14.98 -8.25
CA PRO A 212 12.92 -15.32 -9.64
C PRO A 212 11.62 -14.68 -10.13
N VAL A 213 11.70 -13.82 -11.14
CA VAL A 213 10.55 -13.02 -11.63
C VAL A 213 10.45 -13.04 -13.15
N ARG A 214 9.21 -12.97 -13.64
CA ARG A 214 8.87 -12.77 -15.06
C ARG A 214 7.83 -11.68 -15.17
N LEU A 215 8.17 -10.63 -15.88
CA LEU A 215 7.23 -9.56 -16.23
C LEU A 215 6.37 -10.02 -17.41
N ILE A 216 5.07 -9.72 -17.33
CA ILE A 216 4.09 -9.97 -18.40
C ILE A 216 3.23 -8.74 -18.64
N SER A 217 2.68 -8.60 -19.84
CA SER A 217 1.59 -7.64 -20.09
C SER A 217 0.32 -8.10 -19.37
N ASP A 218 -0.53 -7.17 -18.94
CA ASP A 218 -1.78 -7.49 -18.22
C ASP A 218 -2.66 -8.49 -19.01
N SER A 219 -2.69 -8.38 -20.34
CA SER A 219 -3.43 -9.28 -21.22
C SER A 219 -2.90 -10.72 -21.28
N MET A 220 -1.67 -10.96 -20.79
CA MET A 220 -1.06 -12.30 -20.79
C MET A 220 -1.46 -13.14 -19.56
N ALA A 221 -2.09 -12.56 -18.54
CA ALA A 221 -2.45 -13.28 -17.33
C ALA A 221 -3.23 -14.55 -17.59
N ALA A 222 -4.25 -14.50 -18.47
CA ALA A 222 -5.06 -15.65 -18.86
C ALA A 222 -4.24 -16.78 -19.50
N ASP A 223 -3.32 -16.44 -20.42
CA ASP A 223 -2.46 -17.43 -21.10
C ASP A 223 -1.47 -18.07 -20.11
N VAL A 224 -0.90 -17.25 -19.23
CA VAL A 224 0.02 -17.72 -18.17
C VAL A 224 -0.69 -18.68 -17.22
N MET A 225 -1.92 -18.36 -16.76
CA MET A 225 -2.72 -19.25 -15.94
C MET A 225 -2.99 -20.58 -16.63
N LYS A 226 -3.39 -20.55 -17.91
CA LYS A 226 -3.67 -21.74 -18.71
C LYS A 226 -2.44 -22.61 -18.93
N ARG A 227 -1.28 -22.00 -19.29
CA ARG A 227 -0.10 -22.76 -19.76
C ARG A 227 0.93 -23.03 -18.67
N LYS A 228 1.07 -22.15 -17.69
CA LYS A 228 2.19 -22.19 -16.73
C LYS A 228 1.83 -22.79 -15.40
N LYS A 229 0.56 -23.18 -15.20
CA LYS A 229 0.09 -23.79 -13.96
C LYS A 229 0.44 -22.91 -12.75
N ILE A 230 -0.14 -21.69 -12.70
CA ILE A 230 -0.01 -20.82 -11.55
C ILE A 230 -0.66 -21.48 -10.33
N ASP A 231 0.04 -21.52 -9.21
CA ASP A 231 -0.41 -22.18 -7.99
C ASP A 231 -1.31 -21.28 -7.14
N ALA A 232 -1.10 -19.96 -7.21
CA ALA A 232 -1.94 -18.96 -6.56
C ALA A 232 -1.70 -17.57 -7.15
N VAL A 233 -2.69 -16.69 -6.94
CA VAL A 233 -2.54 -15.24 -7.11
C VAL A 233 -2.56 -14.59 -5.73
N ILE A 234 -1.63 -13.64 -5.49
CA ILE A 234 -1.55 -12.87 -4.25
C ILE A 234 -1.44 -11.39 -4.61
N VAL A 235 -2.41 -10.59 -4.18
CA VAL A 235 -2.47 -9.14 -4.43
C VAL A 235 -2.65 -8.38 -3.13
N GLY A 236 -2.39 -7.06 -3.15
CA GLY A 236 -2.75 -6.18 -2.05
C GLY A 236 -4.21 -5.74 -2.08
N ALA A 237 -4.55 -4.76 -1.25
CA ALA A 237 -5.83 -4.07 -1.28
C ALA A 237 -5.65 -2.59 -0.93
N ASP A 238 -6.45 -1.73 -1.57
CA ASP A 238 -6.55 -0.32 -1.21
C ASP A 238 -7.67 -0.08 -0.18
N ARG A 239 -8.76 -0.87 -0.24
CA ARG A 239 -9.85 -0.86 0.74
C ARG A 239 -10.62 -2.18 0.72
N ILE A 240 -11.07 -2.63 1.88
CA ILE A 240 -11.89 -3.84 2.06
C ILE A 240 -13.18 -3.45 2.78
N ALA A 241 -14.34 -3.72 2.19
CA ALA A 241 -15.64 -3.49 2.81
C ALA A 241 -15.97 -4.53 3.90
N GLY A 242 -16.96 -4.23 4.74
CA GLY A 242 -17.39 -5.11 5.82
C GLY A 242 -17.85 -6.51 5.40
N ASN A 243 -18.24 -6.72 4.15
CA ASN A 243 -18.57 -8.02 3.58
C ASN A 243 -17.38 -8.74 2.94
N GLY A 244 -16.19 -8.13 2.88
CA GLY A 244 -14.99 -8.68 2.27
C GLY A 244 -14.78 -8.32 0.79
N ASP A 245 -15.69 -7.59 0.17
CA ASP A 245 -15.46 -7.04 -1.18
C ASP A 245 -14.25 -6.12 -1.14
N THR A 246 -13.37 -6.26 -2.11
CA THR A 246 -12.05 -5.63 -2.07
C THR A 246 -11.84 -4.70 -3.26
N ALA A 247 -11.57 -3.43 -2.97
CA ALA A 247 -11.04 -2.48 -3.94
C ALA A 247 -9.53 -2.62 -4.03
N ASN A 248 -9.02 -2.78 -5.24
CA ASN A 248 -7.59 -2.79 -5.53
C ASN A 248 -7.32 -2.22 -6.91
N LYS A 249 -6.07 -2.07 -7.28
CA LYS A 249 -5.63 -1.54 -8.58
C LYS A 249 -6.42 -2.14 -9.73
N ILE A 250 -6.89 -1.26 -10.64
CA ILE A 250 -7.64 -1.66 -11.85
C ILE A 250 -6.95 -2.86 -12.55
N GLY A 251 -7.74 -3.86 -12.91
CA GLY A 251 -7.29 -5.15 -13.45
C GLY A 251 -7.43 -6.31 -12.45
N THR A 252 -7.47 -6.03 -11.16
CA THR A 252 -7.56 -7.05 -10.10
C THR A 252 -8.83 -7.91 -10.22
N TYR A 253 -9.98 -7.29 -10.49
CA TYR A 253 -11.23 -8.02 -10.73
C TYR A 253 -11.14 -8.99 -11.89
N GLY A 254 -10.56 -8.55 -13.02
CA GLY A 254 -10.36 -9.44 -14.19
C GLY A 254 -9.50 -10.65 -13.85
N ILE A 255 -8.42 -10.45 -13.07
CA ILE A 255 -7.55 -11.55 -12.60
C ILE A 255 -8.32 -12.49 -11.68
N ALA A 256 -9.15 -11.99 -10.76
CA ALA A 256 -9.97 -12.82 -9.87
C ALA A 256 -10.99 -13.68 -10.65
N VAL A 257 -11.61 -13.13 -11.69
CA VAL A 257 -12.49 -13.87 -12.61
C VAL A 257 -11.72 -14.99 -13.34
N LEU A 258 -10.52 -14.69 -13.85
CA LEU A 258 -9.65 -15.70 -14.47
C LEU A 258 -9.25 -16.79 -13.47
N CYS A 259 -8.94 -16.42 -12.22
CA CYS A 259 -8.65 -17.37 -11.15
C CYS A 259 -9.82 -18.33 -10.90
N LYS A 260 -11.04 -17.80 -10.85
CA LYS A 260 -12.25 -18.62 -10.68
C LYS A 260 -12.43 -19.60 -11.85
N TYR A 261 -12.26 -19.12 -13.07
CA TYR A 261 -12.36 -19.95 -14.28
C TYR A 261 -11.31 -21.07 -14.32
N HIS A 262 -10.05 -20.76 -13.96
CA HIS A 262 -8.94 -21.70 -13.97
C HIS A 262 -8.78 -22.50 -12.67
N GLN A 263 -9.67 -22.31 -11.68
CA GLN A 263 -9.63 -22.95 -10.35
C GLN A 263 -8.31 -22.68 -9.61
N ILE A 264 -7.78 -21.48 -9.75
CA ILE A 264 -6.56 -21.00 -9.07
C ILE A 264 -6.97 -20.21 -7.82
N PRO A 265 -6.40 -20.50 -6.64
CA PRO A 265 -6.68 -19.70 -5.44
C PRO A 265 -6.25 -18.25 -5.61
N PHE A 266 -7.15 -17.32 -5.23
CA PHE A 266 -6.92 -15.89 -5.25
C PHE A 266 -6.91 -15.33 -3.82
N TYR A 267 -5.79 -14.77 -3.40
CA TYR A 267 -5.59 -14.22 -2.06
C TYR A 267 -5.39 -12.70 -2.10
N VAL A 268 -5.98 -12.03 -1.12
CA VAL A 268 -5.75 -10.62 -0.81
C VAL A 268 -4.90 -10.56 0.45
N ALA A 269 -3.78 -9.84 0.43
CA ALA A 269 -2.90 -9.64 1.58
C ALA A 269 -2.92 -8.16 1.98
N ALA A 270 -3.51 -7.85 3.12
CA ALA A 270 -3.71 -6.49 3.59
C ALA A 270 -3.79 -6.40 5.11
N PRO A 271 -3.32 -5.30 5.72
CA PRO A 271 -3.46 -5.10 7.15
C PRO A 271 -4.92 -4.84 7.52
N PHE A 272 -5.24 -5.06 8.78
CA PHE A 272 -6.57 -4.78 9.31
C PHE A 272 -7.01 -3.33 9.09
N SER A 273 -6.08 -2.39 9.13
CA SER A 273 -6.35 -0.96 8.86
C SER A 273 -6.86 -0.67 7.45
N THR A 274 -6.83 -1.65 6.54
CA THR A 274 -7.41 -1.55 5.19
C THR A 274 -8.92 -1.82 5.19
N PHE A 275 -9.47 -2.43 6.26
CA PHE A 275 -10.90 -2.68 6.37
C PHE A 275 -11.65 -1.40 6.73
N ASP A 276 -12.70 -1.11 5.97
CA ASP A 276 -13.62 -0.01 6.21
C ASP A 276 -14.98 -0.55 6.65
N PHE A 277 -15.19 -0.60 7.96
CA PHE A 277 -16.43 -1.13 8.58
C PHE A 277 -17.62 -0.18 8.43
N SER A 278 -17.40 1.06 7.99
CA SER A 278 -18.48 2.00 7.67
C SER A 278 -19.17 1.67 6.34
N ILE A 279 -18.50 0.89 5.50
CA ILE A 279 -18.97 0.45 4.18
C ILE A 279 -19.37 -1.02 4.23
N SER A 280 -20.65 -1.30 3.98
CA SER A 280 -21.20 -2.65 4.10
C SER A 280 -20.84 -3.56 2.91
N SER A 281 -20.67 -3.00 1.72
CA SER A 281 -20.35 -3.75 0.48
C SER A 281 -19.47 -2.94 -0.45
N GLY A 282 -18.83 -3.62 -1.39
CA GLY A 282 -17.95 -3.00 -2.38
C GLY A 282 -18.65 -1.98 -3.28
N LYS A 283 -19.98 -2.05 -3.42
CA LYS A 283 -20.77 -1.10 -4.22
C LYS A 283 -20.70 0.33 -3.69
N ASP A 284 -20.44 0.47 -2.40
CA ASP A 284 -20.40 1.76 -1.71
C ASP A 284 -18.98 2.35 -1.65
N ILE A 285 -17.96 1.62 -2.14
CA ILE A 285 -16.58 2.11 -2.19
C ILE A 285 -16.46 3.14 -3.31
N PRO A 286 -16.10 4.40 -3.00
CA PRO A 286 -15.88 5.41 -4.02
C PRO A 286 -14.64 5.09 -4.86
N ILE A 287 -14.79 5.07 -6.18
CA ILE A 287 -13.68 4.85 -7.11
C ILE A 287 -13.28 6.20 -7.75
N GLU A 288 -12.01 6.57 -7.54
CA GLU A 288 -11.41 7.75 -8.13
C GLU A 288 -11.19 7.53 -9.64
N GLU A 289 -11.68 8.44 -10.45
CA GLU A 289 -11.32 8.52 -11.88
C GLU A 289 -10.15 9.49 -12.04
N ARG A 290 -9.10 9.04 -12.70
CA ARG A 290 -7.82 9.72 -12.78
C ARG A 290 -7.60 10.41 -14.12
N ASN A 291 -6.50 11.18 -14.21
CA ASN A 291 -6.14 11.91 -15.41
C ASN A 291 -6.12 10.99 -16.65
N PRO A 292 -6.88 11.33 -17.71
CA PRO A 292 -6.90 10.57 -18.96
C PRO A 292 -5.53 10.36 -19.59
N ASP A 293 -4.58 11.26 -19.39
CA ASP A 293 -3.24 11.15 -19.97
C ASP A 293 -2.43 9.99 -19.36
N GLU A 294 -2.80 9.48 -18.18
CA GLU A 294 -2.19 8.24 -17.66
C GLU A 294 -2.40 7.06 -18.62
N VAL A 295 -3.56 7.01 -19.31
CA VAL A 295 -3.87 5.97 -20.30
C VAL A 295 -3.31 6.32 -21.67
N ARG A 296 -3.40 7.60 -22.08
CA ARG A 296 -2.93 8.05 -23.41
C ARG A 296 -1.42 8.06 -23.55
N MET A 297 -0.69 8.11 -22.43
CA MET A 297 0.76 8.27 -22.43
C MET A 297 1.47 7.11 -21.72
N VAL A 298 2.68 6.83 -22.12
CA VAL A 298 3.64 5.99 -21.40
C VAL A 298 4.97 6.74 -21.37
N GLN A 299 5.51 6.97 -20.18
CA GLN A 299 6.78 7.67 -19.98
C GLN A 299 6.85 9.03 -20.73
N GLY A 300 5.76 9.78 -20.73
CA GLY A 300 5.68 11.09 -21.38
C GLY A 300 5.44 11.04 -22.90
N ILE A 301 5.34 9.86 -23.49
CA ILE A 301 5.10 9.68 -24.94
C ILE A 301 3.63 9.31 -25.15
N TYR A 302 2.93 10.04 -26.02
CA TYR A 302 1.58 9.69 -26.44
C TYR A 302 1.58 8.41 -27.27
N ILE A 303 0.80 7.43 -26.81
CA ILE A 303 0.57 6.15 -27.50
C ILE A 303 -0.83 6.06 -28.11
N ALA A 304 -1.66 7.08 -27.87
CA ALA A 304 -3.01 7.22 -28.39
C ALA A 304 -3.25 8.67 -28.84
N PRO A 305 -4.26 8.94 -29.71
CA PRO A 305 -4.63 10.30 -30.07
C PRO A 305 -4.94 11.16 -28.83
N LYS A 306 -4.43 12.41 -28.80
CA LYS A 306 -4.58 13.30 -27.64
C LYS A 306 -6.04 13.56 -27.23
N ASN A 307 -6.96 13.57 -28.20
CA ASN A 307 -8.35 13.94 -28.01
C ASN A 307 -9.30 12.74 -27.84
N ILE A 308 -8.77 11.50 -27.79
CA ILE A 308 -9.62 10.33 -27.57
C ILE A 308 -10.21 10.37 -26.15
N PRO A 309 -11.53 10.17 -25.97
CA PRO A 309 -12.11 9.99 -24.65
C PRO A 309 -11.49 8.78 -23.92
N VAL A 310 -11.29 8.90 -22.61
CA VAL A 310 -10.66 7.85 -21.81
C VAL A 310 -11.51 7.60 -20.57
N TYR A 311 -11.70 6.34 -20.24
CA TYR A 311 -12.19 5.85 -18.97
C TYR A 311 -11.00 5.33 -18.15
N ASN A 312 -10.69 5.97 -17.00
CA ASN A 312 -9.50 5.69 -16.21
C ASN A 312 -9.79 5.58 -14.70
N PRO A 313 -10.57 4.58 -14.26
CA PRO A 313 -10.74 4.32 -12.84
C PRO A 313 -9.44 3.82 -12.22
N SER A 314 -9.12 4.28 -11.01
CA SER A 314 -7.91 3.87 -10.28
C SER A 314 -7.95 2.43 -9.84
N PHE A 315 -9.15 1.94 -9.46
CA PHE A 315 -9.40 0.67 -8.82
C PHE A 315 -10.59 -0.03 -9.46
N ASP A 316 -10.67 -1.33 -9.28
CA ASP A 316 -11.89 -2.10 -9.47
C ASP A 316 -12.26 -2.86 -8.19
N ILE A 317 -13.49 -3.34 -8.13
CA ILE A 317 -14.02 -4.08 -6.99
C ILE A 317 -14.04 -5.56 -7.32
N THR A 318 -13.34 -6.33 -6.51
CA THR A 318 -13.41 -7.80 -6.53
C THR A 318 -14.46 -8.26 -5.52
N PRO A 319 -15.55 -8.88 -5.96
CA PRO A 319 -16.53 -9.48 -5.06
C PRO A 319 -15.90 -10.56 -4.18
N ASN A 320 -16.32 -10.63 -2.94
CA ASN A 320 -15.75 -11.55 -1.95
C ASN A 320 -15.85 -13.02 -2.33
N GLU A 321 -16.85 -13.41 -3.13
CA GLU A 321 -17.04 -14.78 -3.66
C GLU A 321 -15.93 -15.24 -4.64
N LEU A 322 -15.14 -14.32 -5.16
CA LEU A 322 -13.95 -14.61 -5.98
C LEU A 322 -12.67 -14.71 -5.16
N ILE A 323 -12.72 -14.36 -3.87
CA ILE A 323 -11.56 -14.32 -2.98
C ILE A 323 -11.49 -15.61 -2.17
N THR A 324 -10.39 -16.35 -2.30
CA THR A 324 -10.17 -17.60 -1.55
C THR A 324 -9.84 -17.34 -0.08
N GLY A 325 -9.13 -16.26 0.21
CA GLY A 325 -8.78 -15.84 1.57
C GLY A 325 -8.22 -14.42 1.61
N ILE A 326 -8.45 -13.73 2.75
CA ILE A 326 -7.85 -12.44 3.05
C ILE A 326 -6.82 -12.66 4.15
N ILE A 327 -5.55 -12.42 3.81
CA ILE A 327 -4.40 -12.63 4.70
C ILE A 327 -4.16 -11.34 5.46
N THR A 328 -4.24 -11.40 6.78
CA THR A 328 -3.99 -10.27 7.68
C THR A 328 -2.86 -10.59 8.66
N GLU A 329 -2.41 -9.61 9.43
CA GLU A 329 -1.41 -9.78 10.49
C GLU A 329 -1.87 -10.67 11.66
N LYS A 330 -3.16 -10.99 11.72
CA LYS A 330 -3.77 -11.82 12.78
C LYS A 330 -4.25 -13.19 12.27
N GLY A 331 -4.04 -13.48 10.98
CA GLY A 331 -4.45 -14.74 10.36
C GLY A 331 -5.15 -14.56 9.02
N ALA A 332 -5.46 -15.67 8.38
CA ALA A 332 -6.18 -15.71 7.12
C ALA A 332 -7.69 -15.84 7.34
N LEU A 333 -8.44 -14.83 6.91
CA LEU A 333 -9.91 -14.86 6.92
C LEU A 333 -10.40 -15.66 5.71
N LYS A 334 -11.45 -16.45 5.92
CA LYS A 334 -12.09 -17.27 4.88
C LYS A 334 -13.59 -17.01 4.82
N ALA A 335 -14.20 -17.33 3.69
CA ALA A 335 -15.65 -17.29 3.54
C ALA A 335 -16.35 -18.22 4.57
N PRO A 336 -17.52 -17.85 5.05
CA PRO A 336 -18.30 -16.63 4.76
C PRO A 336 -17.70 -15.39 5.44
N TYR A 337 -17.29 -14.42 4.63
CA TYR A 337 -16.51 -13.27 5.10
C TYR A 337 -17.25 -12.40 6.12
N TYR A 338 -18.57 -12.23 5.97
CA TYR A 338 -19.37 -11.47 6.93
C TYR A 338 -19.31 -12.03 8.36
N ILE A 339 -19.05 -13.34 8.52
CA ILE A 339 -18.84 -13.97 9.84
C ILE A 339 -17.41 -13.76 10.30
N SER A 340 -16.43 -14.15 9.48
CA SER A 340 -15.01 -14.12 9.86
C SER A 340 -14.51 -12.69 10.11
N ILE A 341 -14.97 -11.71 9.34
CA ILE A 341 -14.64 -10.29 9.53
C ILE A 341 -15.27 -9.74 10.82
N LYS A 342 -16.55 -10.07 11.12
CA LYS A 342 -17.18 -9.67 12.38
C LYS A 342 -16.52 -10.28 13.61
N GLN A 343 -16.11 -11.54 13.54
CA GLN A 343 -15.36 -12.18 14.62
C GLN A 343 -14.02 -11.50 14.84
N PHE A 344 -13.36 -11.16 13.76
CA PHE A 344 -12.09 -10.45 13.75
C PHE A 344 -12.22 -9.02 14.35
N GLU A 345 -13.23 -8.25 13.94
CA GLU A 345 -13.52 -6.92 14.50
C GLU A 345 -13.76 -6.97 16.02
N ARG A 346 -14.48 -7.99 16.49
CA ARG A 346 -14.73 -8.17 17.92
C ARG A 346 -13.45 -8.45 18.72
N SER A 347 -12.55 -9.26 18.19
CA SER A 347 -11.28 -9.57 18.88
C SER A 347 -10.41 -8.35 19.13
N LEU A 348 -10.58 -7.26 18.35
CA LEU A 348 -9.83 -6.02 18.50
C LEU A 348 -10.41 -5.08 19.59
N LYS A 349 -11.68 -5.21 19.91
CA LYS A 349 -12.32 -4.39 20.97
C LYS A 349 -11.97 -4.86 22.37
N TYR A 350 -11.32 -6.01 22.49
CA TYR A 350 -10.94 -6.63 23.77
C TYR A 350 -9.41 -6.69 23.98
N GLU A 351 -8.60 -6.16 23.04
CA GLU A 351 -7.17 -5.87 23.19
C GLU A 351 -6.94 -4.37 23.45
#